data_f28aa2ce3d18493f1618dfcbf1cc797d
#
_entry.id   f28aa2ce3d18493f1618dfcbf1cc797d
#
_cell.length_a   1.000
_cell.length_b   1.000
_cell.length_c   1.000
_cell.angle_alpha   90.00
_cell.angle_beta   90.00
_cell.angle_gamma   90.00
#
_symmetry.space_group_name_H-M   'P 1'
#
loop_
_entity.id
_entity.type
_entity.pdbx_description
1 polymer ?
#
loop_
_entity_poly.entity_id
_entity_poly.type
_entity_poly.pdbx_seq_one_letter_code
_entity_poly.pdbx_strand_id
1 'polypeptide(L)'
;MKILIASDIHGSAAFTEMLVARIEWEAPDKTVLLGDILYPGPRNDLPEGYNPKAVIKMLSPLNIVAVKGNCDGEVDDMVLNFPLSSESAFLIYGKRTVYFCHGHKTAVAAAEGDIVVSGHTHVPECREENGVYYLNPGSVSIPKEGSHHGYMVFEDGVFTWRDLISGEEIAEFPPLKV
;
A
#
# COMPACT_ATOMS: atom_id res chain seq x y z
N MET A 1 -10.59 -11.80 9.27
CA MET A 1 -9.59 -11.67 8.18
C MET A 1 -8.92 -10.33 8.33
N LYS A 2 -7.58 -10.35 8.43
CA LYS A 2 -6.76 -9.15 8.61
C LYS A 2 -5.82 -8.98 7.42
N ILE A 3 -5.81 -7.79 6.83
CA ILE A 3 -4.94 -7.43 5.70
C ILE A 3 -4.16 -6.16 6.07
N LEU A 4 -2.83 -6.20 5.92
CA LEU A 4 -2.00 -5.00 5.96
C LEU A 4 -1.82 -4.49 4.54
N ILE A 5 -2.00 -3.18 4.34
CA ILE A 5 -1.95 -2.52 3.02
C ILE A 5 -0.91 -1.41 3.08
N ALA A 6 0.06 -1.44 2.19
CA ALA A 6 1.13 -0.45 2.10
C ALA A 6 1.44 -0.09 0.65
N SER A 7 2.08 1.05 0.43
CA SER A 7 2.38 1.57 -0.91
C SER A 7 3.67 2.38 -0.93
N ASP A 8 4.26 2.51 -2.12
CA ASP A 8 5.30 3.51 -2.40
C ASP A 8 6.53 3.36 -1.48
N ILE A 9 7.13 2.15 -1.52
CA ILE A 9 8.35 1.77 -0.77
C ILE A 9 9.61 2.37 -1.44
N HIS A 10 9.61 2.44 -2.78
CA HIS A 10 10.66 3.07 -3.59
C HIS A 10 12.10 2.62 -3.26
N GLY A 11 12.28 1.37 -2.87
CA GLY A 11 13.60 0.79 -2.61
C GLY A 11 14.25 1.20 -1.29
N SER A 12 13.52 1.82 -0.38
CA SER A 12 14.02 2.15 0.96
C SER A 12 14.14 0.92 1.84
N ALA A 13 15.34 0.47 2.13
CA ALA A 13 15.57 -0.62 3.07
C ALA A 13 15.26 -0.20 4.51
N ALA A 14 15.54 1.05 4.88
CA ALA A 14 15.27 1.56 6.23
C ALA A 14 13.77 1.49 6.58
N PHE A 15 12.92 2.01 5.70
CA PHE A 15 11.46 1.97 5.93
C PHE A 15 10.85 0.58 5.66
N THR A 16 11.49 -0.24 4.81
CA THR A 16 11.06 -1.64 4.63
C THR A 16 11.30 -2.46 5.90
N GLU A 17 12.41 -2.25 6.61
CA GLU A 17 12.66 -2.91 7.90
C GLU A 17 11.58 -2.58 8.92
N MET A 18 11.17 -1.31 9.00
CA MET A 18 10.06 -0.88 9.86
C MET A 18 8.73 -1.51 9.41
N LEU A 19 8.45 -1.56 8.10
CA LEU A 19 7.25 -2.19 7.58
C LEU A 19 7.20 -3.69 7.92
N VAL A 20 8.31 -4.40 7.78
CA VAL A 20 8.40 -5.82 8.18
C VAL A 20 8.10 -6.01 9.66
N ALA A 21 8.66 -5.16 10.52
CA ALA A 21 8.36 -5.19 11.96
C ALA A 21 6.85 -4.93 12.23
N ARG A 22 6.21 -4.04 11.47
CA ARG A 22 4.74 -3.84 11.58
C ARG A 22 3.96 -5.05 11.07
N ILE A 23 4.37 -5.68 9.98
CA ILE A 23 3.75 -6.91 9.48
C ILE A 23 3.86 -8.02 10.53
N GLU A 24 5.00 -8.20 11.16
CA GLU A 24 5.18 -9.17 12.23
C GLU A 24 4.29 -8.88 13.45
N TRP A 25 4.17 -7.60 13.83
CA TRP A 25 3.34 -7.19 14.97
C TRP A 25 1.84 -7.29 14.69
N GLU A 26 1.39 -6.86 13.50
CA GLU A 26 0.00 -6.93 13.07
C GLU A 26 -0.44 -8.39 12.79
N ALA A 27 0.51 -9.24 12.43
CA ALA A 27 0.26 -10.64 12.05
C ALA A 27 -0.91 -10.81 11.05
N PRO A 28 -0.90 -10.10 9.89
CA PRO A 28 -1.99 -10.15 8.94
C PRO A 28 -2.05 -11.50 8.22
N ASP A 29 -3.24 -11.90 7.78
CA ASP A 29 -3.44 -13.06 6.90
C ASP A 29 -2.76 -12.85 5.54
N LYS A 30 -2.73 -11.59 5.07
CA LYS A 30 -2.10 -11.14 3.83
C LYS A 30 -1.54 -9.72 3.96
N THR A 31 -0.45 -9.46 3.24
CA THR A 31 0.04 -8.10 2.98
C THR A 31 -0.26 -7.73 1.53
N VAL A 32 -0.86 -6.57 1.29
CA VAL A 32 -1.12 -6.00 -0.04
C VAL A 32 -0.17 -4.83 -0.25
N LEU A 33 0.64 -4.89 -1.31
CA LEU A 33 1.49 -3.79 -1.76
C LEU A 33 0.87 -3.14 -3.01
N LEU A 34 0.66 -1.83 -2.96
CA LEU A 34 -0.01 -1.08 -4.03
C LEU A 34 0.95 -0.56 -5.11
N GLY A 35 2.16 -1.14 -5.20
CA GLY A 35 3.14 -0.81 -6.24
C GLY A 35 4.22 0.17 -5.80
N ASP A 36 5.08 0.54 -6.76
CA ASP A 36 6.26 1.40 -6.61
C ASP A 36 7.21 0.87 -5.51
N ILE A 37 7.67 -0.40 -5.72
CA ILE A 37 8.36 -1.17 -4.68
C ILE A 37 9.87 -0.88 -4.65
N LEU A 38 10.57 -0.97 -5.81
CA LEU A 38 12.04 -0.98 -5.84
C LEU A 38 12.68 0.30 -6.37
N TYR A 39 11.98 1.11 -7.17
CA TYR A 39 12.53 2.28 -7.83
C TYR A 39 11.73 3.56 -7.52
N PRO A 40 12.40 4.67 -7.16
CA PRO A 40 11.71 5.92 -6.83
C PRO A 40 11.18 6.70 -8.05
N GLY A 41 11.59 6.30 -9.27
CA GLY A 41 11.31 7.05 -10.48
C GLY A 41 12.21 8.30 -10.61
N PRO A 42 12.15 8.98 -11.76
CA PRO A 42 13.01 10.14 -12.03
C PRO A 42 12.54 11.44 -11.36
N ARG A 43 11.36 11.44 -10.72
CA ARG A 43 10.74 12.62 -10.11
C ARG A 43 10.94 12.72 -8.61
N ASN A 44 11.30 11.65 -7.96
CA ASN A 44 11.54 11.62 -6.51
C ASN A 44 13.04 11.52 -6.23
N ASP A 45 13.47 12.13 -5.15
CA ASP A 45 14.81 11.89 -4.61
C ASP A 45 14.93 10.46 -4.10
N LEU A 46 16.16 9.97 -3.93
CA LEU A 46 16.39 8.67 -3.32
C LEU A 46 15.92 8.71 -1.86
N PRO A 47 15.07 7.77 -1.44
CA PRO A 47 14.64 7.71 -0.04
C PRO A 47 15.78 7.32 0.89
N GLU A 48 15.61 7.59 2.17
CA GLU A 48 16.55 7.16 3.20
C GLU A 48 16.78 5.64 3.13
N GLY A 49 18.06 5.24 3.19
CA GLY A 49 18.44 3.84 3.15
C GLY A 49 18.11 3.14 1.83
N TYR A 50 18.14 3.86 0.68
CA TYR A 50 17.88 3.26 -0.63
C TYR A 50 18.81 2.05 -0.89
N ASN A 51 18.22 0.87 -0.89
CA ASN A 51 18.90 -0.40 -1.18
C ASN A 51 17.88 -1.45 -1.66
N PRO A 52 17.52 -1.47 -2.94
CA PRO A 52 16.50 -2.37 -3.48
C PRO A 52 16.84 -3.85 -3.29
N LYS A 53 18.12 -4.24 -3.28
CA LYS A 53 18.51 -5.63 -3.01
C LYS A 53 18.18 -6.07 -1.58
N ALA A 54 18.30 -5.18 -0.61
CA ALA A 54 17.88 -5.45 0.76
C ALA A 54 16.37 -5.53 0.86
N VAL A 55 15.63 -4.64 0.17
CA VAL A 55 14.15 -4.68 0.09
C VAL A 55 13.67 -6.03 -0.44
N ILE A 56 14.22 -6.51 -1.58
CA ILE A 56 13.89 -7.82 -2.15
C ILE A 56 14.07 -8.92 -1.10
N LYS A 57 15.20 -8.93 -0.42
CA LYS A 57 15.51 -9.95 0.60
C LYS A 57 14.53 -9.92 1.78
N MET A 58 14.15 -8.73 2.24
CA MET A 58 13.22 -8.57 3.37
C MET A 58 11.78 -8.95 3.01
N LEU A 59 11.33 -8.64 1.80
CA LEU A 59 9.97 -8.95 1.35
C LEU A 59 9.80 -10.42 0.93
N SER A 60 10.89 -11.10 0.54
CA SER A 60 10.84 -12.48 0.01
C SER A 60 10.16 -13.51 0.92
N PRO A 61 10.29 -13.50 2.27
CA PRO A 61 9.64 -14.51 3.12
C PRO A 61 8.15 -14.20 3.39
N LEU A 62 7.63 -13.05 2.96
CA LEU A 62 6.31 -12.57 3.33
C LEU A 62 5.22 -13.06 2.38
N ASN A 63 3.99 -13.17 2.91
CA ASN A 63 2.80 -13.57 2.14
C ASN A 63 2.17 -12.34 1.48
N ILE A 64 2.72 -11.94 0.32
CA ILE A 64 2.38 -10.69 -0.38
C ILE A 64 1.50 -10.94 -1.60
N VAL A 65 0.53 -10.05 -1.79
CA VAL A 65 -0.16 -9.76 -3.05
C VAL A 65 0.23 -8.35 -3.47
N ALA A 66 0.69 -8.17 -4.69
CA ALA A 66 1.11 -6.85 -5.17
C ALA A 66 0.40 -6.47 -6.47
N VAL A 67 0.18 -5.16 -6.65
CA VAL A 67 -0.23 -4.57 -7.92
C VAL A 67 0.90 -3.70 -8.46
N LYS A 68 0.96 -3.57 -9.78
CA LYS A 68 2.05 -2.84 -10.46
C LYS A 68 1.86 -1.34 -10.37
N GLY A 69 2.88 -0.65 -9.88
CA GLY A 69 2.99 0.82 -9.92
C GLY A 69 3.62 1.35 -11.21
N ASN A 70 3.72 2.67 -11.32
CA ASN A 70 4.30 3.31 -12.51
C ASN A 70 5.84 3.26 -12.52
N CYS A 71 6.47 3.08 -11.38
CA CYS A 71 7.93 2.94 -11.30
C CYS A 71 8.38 1.47 -11.37
N ASP A 72 7.46 0.50 -11.29
CA ASP A 72 7.78 -0.91 -11.33
C ASP A 72 8.03 -1.39 -12.76
N GLY A 73 9.24 -1.89 -13.03
CA GLY A 73 9.67 -2.40 -14.33
C GLY A 73 9.47 -3.91 -14.49
N GLU A 74 9.74 -4.42 -15.69
CA GLU A 74 9.73 -5.86 -15.95
C GLU A 74 10.78 -6.60 -15.12
N VAL A 75 11.91 -5.95 -14.84
CA VAL A 75 12.99 -6.51 -14.02
C VAL A 75 12.55 -6.72 -12.58
N ASP A 76 11.68 -5.86 -12.07
CA ASP A 76 11.18 -5.97 -10.68
C ASP A 76 10.32 -7.23 -10.53
N ASP A 77 9.46 -7.54 -11.52
CA ASP A 77 8.67 -8.78 -11.56
C ASP A 77 9.57 -10.04 -11.63
N MET A 78 10.75 -9.93 -12.23
CA MET A 78 11.71 -11.05 -12.35
C MET A 78 12.48 -11.33 -11.04
N VAL A 79 12.67 -10.33 -10.18
CA VAL A 79 13.51 -10.44 -8.98
C VAL A 79 12.72 -10.54 -7.67
N LEU A 80 11.45 -10.12 -7.69
CA LEU A 80 10.52 -10.33 -6.58
C LEU A 80 9.95 -11.76 -6.65
N ASN A 81 9.73 -12.38 -5.50
CA ASN A 81 9.20 -13.75 -5.42
C ASN A 81 7.66 -13.82 -5.39
N PHE A 82 7.01 -12.70 -5.65
CA PHE A 82 5.56 -12.57 -5.83
C PHE A 82 5.27 -11.82 -7.13
N PRO A 83 4.16 -12.14 -7.84
CA PRO A 83 3.86 -11.51 -9.12
C PRO A 83 3.55 -10.02 -8.97
N LEU A 84 4.12 -9.22 -9.90
CA LEU A 84 3.93 -7.76 -9.98
C LEU A 84 3.34 -7.34 -11.34
N SER A 85 2.79 -8.27 -12.11
CA SER A 85 2.29 -8.01 -13.46
C SER A 85 0.85 -7.47 -13.51
N SER A 86 0.07 -7.62 -12.46
CA SER A 86 -1.32 -7.16 -12.42
C SER A 86 -1.42 -5.69 -12.08
N GLU A 87 -2.24 -4.93 -12.82
CA GLU A 87 -2.52 -3.50 -12.57
C GLU A 87 -3.53 -3.29 -11.45
N SER A 88 -4.31 -4.31 -11.14
CA SER A 88 -5.28 -4.31 -10.04
C SER A 88 -5.50 -5.69 -9.46
N ALA A 89 -5.94 -5.71 -8.22
CA ALA A 89 -6.45 -6.89 -7.52
C ALA A 89 -7.78 -6.51 -6.84
N PHE A 90 -8.53 -7.49 -6.39
CA PHE A 90 -9.75 -7.22 -5.66
C PHE A 90 -10.05 -8.26 -4.60
N LEU A 91 -10.85 -7.86 -3.63
CA LEU A 91 -11.41 -8.71 -2.58
C LEU A 91 -12.91 -8.48 -2.51
N ILE A 92 -13.70 -9.55 -2.38
CA ILE A 92 -15.13 -9.42 -2.11
C ILE A 92 -15.33 -9.50 -0.59
N TYR A 93 -15.91 -8.45 -0.02
CA TYR A 93 -16.27 -8.39 1.39
C TYR A 93 -17.77 -8.11 1.54
N GLY A 94 -18.53 -9.12 1.94
CA GLY A 94 -19.97 -9.04 1.99
C GLY A 94 -20.58 -8.79 0.60
N LYS A 95 -21.23 -7.62 0.44
CA LYS A 95 -21.79 -7.17 -0.84
C LYS A 95 -20.92 -6.15 -1.58
N ARG A 96 -19.76 -5.81 -1.04
CA ARG A 96 -18.84 -4.78 -1.55
C ARG A 96 -17.65 -5.43 -2.24
N THR A 97 -17.11 -4.75 -3.23
CA THR A 97 -15.80 -5.08 -3.79
C THR A 97 -14.79 -4.08 -3.28
N VAL A 98 -13.68 -4.57 -2.74
CA VAL A 98 -12.49 -3.76 -2.40
C VAL A 98 -11.49 -3.94 -3.52
N TYR A 99 -11.26 -2.88 -4.29
CA TYR A 99 -10.27 -2.85 -5.35
C TYR A 99 -8.95 -2.32 -4.82
N PHE A 100 -7.86 -2.94 -5.24
CA PHE A 100 -6.49 -2.51 -4.98
C PHE A 100 -5.85 -2.15 -6.31
N CYS A 101 -5.30 -0.95 -6.44
CA CYS A 101 -4.58 -0.50 -7.61
C CYS A 101 -3.50 0.50 -7.21
N HIS A 102 -2.60 0.85 -8.12
CA HIS A 102 -1.61 1.88 -7.78
C HIS A 102 -2.19 3.31 -7.86
N GLY A 103 -3.12 3.57 -8.77
CA GLY A 103 -3.78 4.88 -8.89
C GLY A 103 -3.23 5.78 -10.00
N HIS A 104 -2.16 5.40 -10.71
CA HIS A 104 -1.59 6.19 -11.81
C HIS A 104 -2.33 6.06 -13.15
N LYS A 105 -3.15 5.04 -13.30
CA LYS A 105 -3.99 4.79 -14.48
C LYS A 105 -5.45 5.01 -14.16
N THR A 106 -6.25 5.08 -15.21
CA THR A 106 -7.69 5.29 -15.11
C THR A 106 -8.37 4.26 -14.21
N ALA A 107 -9.35 4.73 -13.47
CA ALA A 107 -10.04 4.05 -12.41
C ALA A 107 -10.54 2.64 -12.75
N VAL A 108 -10.49 1.76 -11.79
CA VAL A 108 -11.30 0.55 -11.76
C VAL A 108 -12.79 0.91 -11.88
N ALA A 109 -13.57 0.06 -12.54
CA ALA A 109 -15.02 0.27 -12.69
C ALA A 109 -15.74 -0.09 -11.38
N ALA A 110 -15.60 0.77 -10.36
CA ALA A 110 -16.25 0.62 -9.07
C ALA A 110 -17.72 1.09 -9.14
N ALA A 111 -18.59 0.37 -8.46
CA ALA A 111 -19.99 0.71 -8.33
C ALA A 111 -20.31 1.32 -6.95
N GLU A 112 -21.47 1.92 -6.78
CA GLU A 112 -21.94 2.41 -5.48
C GLU A 112 -21.83 1.32 -4.40
N GLY A 113 -21.21 1.67 -3.30
CA GLY A 113 -20.91 0.76 -2.19
C GLY A 113 -19.55 0.11 -2.24
N ASP A 114 -18.81 0.17 -3.36
CA ASP A 114 -17.47 -0.39 -3.48
C ASP A 114 -16.40 0.53 -2.86
N ILE A 115 -15.20 -0.03 -2.69
CA ILE A 115 -14.05 0.64 -2.09
C ILE A 115 -12.87 0.52 -3.06
N VAL A 116 -12.19 1.62 -3.31
CA VAL A 116 -10.96 1.68 -4.10
C VAL A 116 -9.81 2.10 -3.19
N VAL A 117 -8.81 1.24 -3.05
CA VAL A 117 -7.60 1.52 -2.28
C VAL A 117 -6.45 1.70 -3.25
N SER A 118 -5.81 2.88 -3.22
CA SER A 118 -4.74 3.23 -4.14
C SER A 118 -3.54 3.86 -3.42
N GLY A 119 -2.38 3.89 -4.08
CA GLY A 119 -1.15 4.58 -3.65
C GLY A 119 -0.85 5.79 -4.53
N HIS A 120 0.38 5.88 -5.08
CA HIS A 120 0.85 6.81 -6.09
C HIS A 120 0.97 8.28 -5.66
N THR A 121 -0.01 8.83 -4.97
CA THR A 121 0.03 10.25 -4.56
C THR A 121 0.98 10.50 -3.40
N HIS A 122 1.29 9.46 -2.63
CA HIS A 122 2.05 9.50 -1.37
C HIS A 122 1.35 10.30 -0.25
N VAL A 123 0.08 10.62 -0.44
CA VAL A 123 -0.74 11.36 0.52
C VAL A 123 -1.87 10.45 0.96
N PRO A 124 -2.06 10.25 2.28
CA PRO A 124 -3.18 9.45 2.77
C PRO A 124 -4.51 10.11 2.42
N GLU A 125 -5.50 9.28 2.09
CA GLU A 125 -6.83 9.75 1.69
C GLU A 125 -7.93 8.86 2.26
N CYS A 126 -9.03 9.51 2.64
CA CYS A 126 -10.32 8.88 2.92
C CYS A 126 -11.43 9.80 2.41
N ARG A 127 -11.98 9.53 1.25
CA ARG A 127 -13.07 10.31 0.68
C ARG A 127 -14.15 9.41 0.11
N GLU A 128 -15.37 9.92 0.08
CA GLU A 128 -16.50 9.31 -0.60
C GLU A 128 -16.92 10.17 -1.79
N GLU A 129 -17.13 9.53 -2.92
CA GLU A 129 -17.62 10.19 -4.13
C GLU A 129 -18.57 9.26 -4.87
N ASN A 130 -19.83 9.71 -5.10
CA ASN A 130 -20.89 8.94 -5.76
C ASN A 130 -21.14 7.55 -5.12
N GLY A 131 -21.03 7.46 -3.80
CA GLY A 131 -21.21 6.22 -3.05
C GLY A 131 -20.05 5.25 -3.10
N VAL A 132 -18.92 5.62 -3.71
CA VAL A 132 -17.66 4.85 -3.73
C VAL A 132 -16.67 5.48 -2.74
N TYR A 133 -16.04 4.65 -1.91
CA TYR A 133 -14.97 5.09 -1.03
C TYR A 133 -13.62 4.99 -1.74
N TYR A 134 -12.84 6.06 -1.67
CA TYR A 134 -11.48 6.13 -2.18
C TYR A 134 -10.53 6.31 -1.02
N LEU A 135 -9.63 5.34 -0.85
CA LEU A 135 -8.72 5.25 0.28
C LEU A 135 -7.26 5.21 -0.22
N ASN A 136 -6.36 5.81 0.55
CA ASN A 136 -4.93 5.75 0.29
C ASN A 136 -4.17 5.61 1.62
N PRO A 137 -3.23 4.66 1.75
CA PRO A 137 -2.41 4.53 2.96
C PRO A 137 -1.35 5.64 3.11
N GLY A 138 -1.10 6.43 2.08
CA GLY A 138 0.10 7.26 1.96
C GLY A 138 1.30 6.47 1.48
N SER A 139 2.50 6.95 1.71
CA SER A 139 3.75 6.29 1.32
C SER A 139 4.49 5.74 2.53
N VAL A 140 5.06 4.54 2.36
CA VAL A 140 5.98 3.95 3.35
C VAL A 140 7.24 4.78 3.51
N SER A 141 7.84 5.29 2.41
CA SER A 141 9.19 5.87 2.44
C SER A 141 9.27 7.34 2.06
N ILE A 142 8.37 7.85 1.22
CA ILE A 142 8.41 9.21 0.68
C ILE A 142 7.04 9.88 0.86
N PRO A 143 6.58 10.12 2.10
CA PRO A 143 5.32 10.83 2.33
C PRO A 143 5.40 12.25 1.78
N LYS A 144 4.28 12.76 1.28
CA LYS A 144 4.16 14.12 0.73
C LYS A 144 3.21 14.96 1.56
N GLU A 145 3.22 16.27 1.32
CA GLU A 145 2.34 17.25 1.98
C GLU A 145 2.42 17.23 3.51
N GLY A 146 3.57 16.80 4.07
CA GLY A 146 3.77 16.71 5.52
C GLY A 146 3.02 15.56 6.18
N SER A 147 2.55 14.59 5.39
CA SER A 147 1.87 13.41 5.92
C SER A 147 2.84 12.43 6.60
N HIS A 148 2.28 11.45 7.29
CA HIS A 148 3.03 10.39 7.97
C HIS A 148 3.59 9.35 7.00
N HIS A 149 4.66 8.66 7.37
CA HIS A 149 5.00 7.36 6.81
C HIS A 149 3.87 6.40 7.20
N GLY A 150 3.10 5.93 6.22
CA GLY A 150 1.81 5.31 6.50
C GLY A 150 1.65 3.89 5.96
N TYR A 151 0.79 3.16 6.64
CA TYR A 151 0.18 1.93 6.16
C TYR A 151 -1.27 1.85 6.66
N MET A 152 -2.04 0.92 6.11
CA MET A 152 -3.40 0.67 6.56
C MET A 152 -3.55 -0.77 7.01
N VAL A 153 -4.50 -0.99 7.91
CA VAL A 153 -4.99 -2.32 8.29
C VAL A 153 -6.46 -2.40 7.96
N PHE A 154 -6.85 -3.46 7.27
CA PHE A 154 -8.25 -3.86 7.10
C PHE A 154 -8.50 -5.09 7.96
N GLU A 155 -9.40 -4.98 8.93
CA GLU A 155 -9.77 -6.08 9.81
C GLU A 155 -11.28 -6.03 10.09
N ASP A 156 -11.97 -7.13 9.81
CA ASP A 156 -13.41 -7.33 10.11
C ASP A 156 -14.34 -6.18 9.62
N GLY A 157 -14.04 -5.65 8.44
CA GLY A 157 -14.82 -4.58 7.82
C GLY A 157 -14.43 -3.18 8.29
N VAL A 158 -13.28 -3.01 8.93
CA VAL A 158 -12.78 -1.71 9.38
C VAL A 158 -11.43 -1.43 8.74
N PHE A 159 -11.30 -0.27 8.10
CA PHE A 159 -10.02 0.28 7.65
C PHE A 159 -9.48 1.25 8.70
N THR A 160 -8.20 1.09 9.06
CA THR A 160 -7.49 1.93 10.02
C THR A 160 -6.17 2.40 9.41
N TRP A 161 -5.90 3.71 9.45
CA TRP A 161 -4.62 4.28 9.04
C TRP A 161 -3.66 4.30 10.22
N ARG A 162 -2.42 3.88 9.99
CA ARG A 162 -1.39 3.77 11.01
C ARG A 162 -0.10 4.44 10.58
N ASP A 163 0.51 5.14 11.52
CA ASP A 163 1.86 5.65 11.36
C ASP A 163 2.88 4.52 11.43
N LEU A 164 3.74 4.44 10.45
CA LEU A 164 4.73 3.36 10.33
C LEU A 164 5.77 3.39 11.46
N ILE A 165 6.14 4.58 11.90
CA ILE A 165 7.22 4.77 12.90
C ILE A 165 6.71 4.41 14.30
N SER A 166 5.60 4.98 14.71
CA SER A 166 5.02 4.74 16.04
C SER A 166 4.15 3.46 16.11
N GLY A 167 3.46 3.12 15.02
CA GLY A 167 2.44 2.06 14.96
C GLY A 167 1.08 2.52 15.48
N GLU A 168 0.95 3.78 15.87
CA GLU A 168 -0.30 4.34 16.38
C GLU A 168 -1.29 4.65 15.23
N GLU A 169 -2.56 4.76 15.58
CA GLU A 169 -3.59 5.20 14.64
C GLU A 169 -3.39 6.69 14.31
N ILE A 170 -3.51 7.03 13.03
CA ILE A 170 -3.40 8.41 12.56
C ILE A 170 -4.73 9.11 12.86
N ALA A 171 -4.74 10.06 13.79
CA ALA A 171 -5.95 10.68 14.31
C ALA A 171 -6.78 11.45 13.27
N GLU A 172 -6.13 11.95 12.22
CA GLU A 172 -6.78 12.66 11.10
C GLU A 172 -7.64 11.73 10.23
N PHE A 173 -7.42 10.40 10.33
CA PHE A 173 -8.15 9.37 9.60
C PHE A 173 -8.82 8.41 10.59
N PRO A 174 -9.99 8.75 11.12
CA PRO A 174 -10.71 7.85 12.02
C PRO A 174 -11.04 6.53 11.31
N PRO A 175 -11.11 5.41 12.04
CA PRO A 175 -11.40 4.10 11.46
C PRO A 175 -12.70 4.13 10.63
N LEU A 176 -12.61 3.68 9.37
CA LEU A 176 -13.73 3.59 8.45
C LEU A 176 -14.33 2.20 8.50
N LYS A 177 -15.56 2.11 8.97
CA LYS A 177 -16.36 0.87 8.95
C LYS A 177 -17.16 0.75 7.65
N VAL A 178 -17.02 -0.37 6.95
CA VAL A 178 -17.64 -0.65 5.65
C VAL A 178 -18.54 -1.91 5.66
#